data_80f54fc955b520b777f8c2bf70a12c1a
#
_entry.id   80f54fc955b520b777f8c2bf70a12c1a
#
_cell.length_a   1.000
_cell.length_b   1.000
_cell.length_c   1.000
_cell.angle_alpha   90.00
_cell.angle_beta   90.00
_cell.angle_gamma   90.00
#
_symmetry.space_group_name_H-M   'P 1'
#
loop_
_entity.id
_entity.type
_entity.pdbx_description
1 polymer ?
#
loop_
_entity_poly.entity_id
_entity_poly.type
_entity_poly.pdbx_seq_one_letter_code
_entity_poly.pdbx_strand_id
1 'polypeptide(L)'
;MFLGVPFNIASYALLTMMVAQVTGLKPGDFVHSLGDAHLYSNHLEQARLQLTRPTRQLPVMKINPDVKDIFAFRYEDFVLEGYDPHPHIKAEVAV
;
A
#
# COMPACT_ATOMS: atom_id res chain seq x y z
N MET A 1 -4.01 -9.11 -9.74
CA MET A 1 -2.99 -9.06 -8.65
C MET A 1 -1.88 -8.07 -8.92
N PHE A 2 -1.32 -8.04 -10.12
CA PHE A 2 -0.10 -7.27 -10.37
C PHE A 2 -0.28 -5.75 -10.21
N LEU A 3 -1.32 -5.17 -10.77
CA LEU A 3 -1.55 -3.71 -10.74
C LEU A 3 -2.40 -3.23 -9.57
N GLY A 4 -3.50 -3.90 -9.29
CA GLY A 4 -4.52 -3.39 -8.35
C GLY A 4 -4.28 -3.75 -6.88
N VAL A 5 -3.92 -4.98 -6.60
CA VAL A 5 -3.79 -5.48 -5.22
C VAL A 5 -2.81 -4.69 -4.36
N PRO A 6 -1.60 -4.31 -4.85
CA PRO A 6 -0.69 -3.49 -4.04
C PRO A 6 -1.28 -2.16 -3.60
N PHE A 7 -2.04 -1.49 -4.46
CA PHE A 7 -2.72 -0.25 -4.12
C PHE A 7 -3.85 -0.46 -3.11
N ASN A 8 -4.60 -1.56 -3.24
CA ASN A 8 -5.62 -1.91 -2.25
C ASN A 8 -5.01 -2.15 -0.88
N ILE A 9 -3.90 -2.90 -0.80
CA ILE A 9 -3.19 -3.13 0.46
C ILE A 9 -2.73 -1.81 1.06
N ALA A 10 -2.07 -0.96 0.29
CA ALA A 10 -1.57 0.33 0.76
C ALA A 10 -2.69 1.23 1.27
N SER A 11 -3.80 1.31 0.53
CA SER A 11 -4.95 2.14 0.88
C SER A 11 -5.59 1.72 2.20
N TYR A 12 -5.88 0.44 2.38
CA TYR A 12 -6.51 -0.05 3.60
C TYR A 12 -5.56 -0.12 4.81
N ALA A 13 -4.28 -0.36 4.57
CA ALA A 13 -3.27 -0.26 5.62
C ALA A 13 -3.20 1.19 6.16
N LEU A 14 -3.19 2.18 5.26
CA LEU A 14 -3.23 3.58 5.65
C LEU A 14 -4.51 3.92 6.42
N LEU A 15 -5.67 3.47 5.94
CA LEU A 15 -6.95 3.67 6.63
C LEU A 15 -6.93 3.06 8.04
N THR A 16 -6.32 1.88 8.22
CA THR A 16 -6.15 1.25 9.52
C THR A 16 -5.34 2.14 10.47
N MET A 17 -4.27 2.75 9.98
CA MET A 17 -3.46 3.69 10.76
C MET A 17 -4.25 4.95 11.13
N MET A 18 -5.02 5.50 10.20
CA MET A 18 -5.85 6.69 10.43
C MET A 18 -6.91 6.43 11.51
N VAL A 19 -7.63 5.31 11.39
CA VAL A 19 -8.67 4.93 12.38
C VAL A 19 -8.04 4.67 13.75
N ALA A 20 -6.91 3.98 13.80
CA ALA A 20 -6.20 3.75 15.05
C ALA A 20 -5.85 5.08 15.74
N GLN A 21 -5.32 6.04 14.99
CA GLN A 21 -4.95 7.35 15.54
C GLN A 21 -6.14 8.10 16.13
N VAL A 22 -7.24 8.23 15.39
CA VAL A 22 -8.40 9.02 15.85
C VAL A 22 -9.19 8.35 16.97
N THR A 23 -9.01 7.04 17.15
CA THR A 23 -9.63 6.28 18.25
C THR A 23 -8.71 6.10 19.47
N GLY A 24 -7.48 6.60 19.41
CA GLY A 24 -6.50 6.44 20.48
C GLY A 24 -5.94 5.04 20.62
N LEU A 25 -6.00 4.24 19.56
CA LEU A 25 -5.48 2.88 19.52
C LEU A 25 -4.17 2.81 18.73
N LYS A 26 -3.45 1.71 18.89
CA LYS A 26 -2.30 1.39 18.06
C LYS A 26 -2.74 0.44 16.93
N PRO A 27 -2.22 0.60 15.69
CA PRO A 27 -2.50 -0.36 14.64
C PRO A 27 -1.91 -1.73 15.01
N GLY A 28 -2.69 -2.79 14.78
CA GLY A 28 -2.26 -4.17 14.89
C GLY A 28 -1.91 -4.76 13.52
N ASP A 29 -2.06 -6.06 13.40
CA ASP A 29 -1.82 -6.74 12.14
C ASP A 29 -2.86 -6.35 11.09
N PHE A 30 -2.40 -6.14 9.87
CA PHE A 30 -3.27 -5.98 8.71
C PHE A 30 -3.36 -7.32 7.97
N VAL A 31 -4.51 -7.99 8.10
CA VAL A 31 -4.75 -9.28 7.46
C VAL A 31 -5.53 -9.06 6.17
N HIS A 32 -4.90 -9.40 5.05
CA HIS A 32 -5.47 -9.25 3.72
C HIS A 32 -5.82 -10.60 3.12
N SER A 33 -7.12 -10.89 2.97
CA SER A 33 -7.63 -12.13 2.38
C SER A 33 -8.17 -11.86 0.98
N LEU A 34 -7.82 -12.72 0.04
CA LEU A 34 -8.26 -12.68 -1.33
C LEU A 34 -9.23 -13.82 -1.59
N GLY A 35 -10.48 -13.53 -1.96
CA GLY A 35 -11.47 -14.55 -2.33
C GLY A 35 -11.16 -15.18 -3.69
N ASP A 36 -10.80 -14.34 -4.65
CA ASP A 36 -10.37 -14.73 -6.00
C ASP A 36 -9.01 -14.06 -6.28
N ALA A 37 -7.95 -14.86 -6.24
CA ALA A 37 -6.60 -14.39 -6.48
C ALA A 37 -6.13 -14.86 -7.86
N HIS A 38 -5.96 -13.93 -8.79
CA HIS A 38 -5.53 -14.24 -10.13
C HIS A 38 -4.51 -13.23 -10.68
N LEU A 39 -3.69 -13.71 -11.59
CA LEU A 39 -2.75 -12.90 -12.35
C LEU A 39 -3.18 -12.94 -13.82
N TYR A 40 -3.35 -11.77 -14.44
CA TYR A 40 -3.68 -11.72 -15.85
C TYR A 40 -2.59 -12.36 -16.71
N SER A 41 -2.99 -13.07 -17.77
CA SER A 41 -2.06 -13.76 -18.66
C SER A 41 -1.05 -12.82 -19.34
N ASN A 42 -1.45 -11.56 -19.58
CA ASN A 42 -0.58 -10.51 -20.14
C ASN A 42 0.33 -9.84 -19.11
N HIS A 43 0.33 -10.28 -17.84
CA HIS A 43 1.21 -9.76 -16.79
C HIS A 43 2.25 -10.77 -16.30
N LEU A 44 2.34 -11.95 -16.92
CA LEU A 44 3.26 -13.01 -16.48
C LEU A 44 4.73 -12.58 -16.55
N GLU A 45 5.14 -11.91 -17.62
CA GLU A 45 6.51 -11.42 -17.79
C GLU A 45 6.85 -10.36 -16.74
N GLN A 46 5.93 -9.44 -16.47
CA GLN A 46 6.09 -8.40 -15.45
C GLN A 46 6.21 -9.00 -14.06
N ALA A 47 5.38 -9.99 -13.73
CA ALA A 47 5.45 -10.69 -12.46
C ALA A 47 6.77 -11.45 -12.30
N ARG A 48 7.25 -12.12 -13.33
CA ARG A 48 8.56 -12.80 -13.33
C ARG A 48 9.70 -11.80 -13.08
N LEU A 49 9.68 -10.67 -13.77
CA LEU A 49 10.67 -9.61 -13.57
C LEU A 49 10.64 -9.12 -12.12
N GLN A 50 9.48 -8.86 -11.56
CA GLN A 50 9.35 -8.42 -10.16
C GLN A 50 9.93 -9.45 -9.18
N LEU A 51 9.70 -10.73 -9.41
CA LEU A 51 10.23 -11.80 -8.56
C LEU A 51 11.76 -11.91 -8.57
N THR A 52 12.43 -11.38 -9.59
CA THR A 52 13.90 -11.34 -9.64
C THR A 52 14.50 -10.21 -8.80
N ARG A 53 13.69 -9.25 -8.37
CA ARG A 53 14.17 -8.05 -7.66
C ARG A 53 14.33 -8.34 -6.17
N PRO A 54 15.45 -7.94 -5.55
CA PRO A 54 15.61 -8.06 -4.10
C PRO A 54 14.67 -7.09 -3.39
N THR A 55 14.25 -7.47 -2.18
CA THR A 55 13.48 -6.56 -1.32
C THR A 55 14.37 -5.41 -0.84
N ARG A 56 13.77 -4.26 -0.62
CA ARG A 56 14.42 -3.07 -0.06
C ARG A 56 13.88 -2.78 1.32
N GLN A 57 14.54 -1.87 2.02
CA GLN A 57 14.05 -1.41 3.32
C GLN A 57 12.62 -0.87 3.18
N LEU A 58 11.73 -1.29 4.09
CA LEU A 58 10.35 -0.82 4.09
C LEU A 58 10.28 0.67 4.42
N PRO A 59 9.46 1.43 3.70
CA PRO A 59 9.20 2.82 4.04
C PRO A 59 8.38 2.93 5.32
N VAL A 60 8.40 4.11 5.93
CA VAL A 60 7.62 4.42 7.12
C VAL A 60 6.62 5.52 6.78
N MET A 61 5.35 5.28 7.06
CA MET A 61 4.31 6.31 6.97
C MET A 61 4.27 7.12 8.26
N LYS A 62 4.45 8.42 8.14
CA LYS A 62 4.27 9.39 9.23
C LYS A 62 2.95 10.11 9.04
N ILE A 63 2.13 10.13 10.09
CA ILE A 63 0.85 10.83 10.10
C ILE A 63 0.94 11.95 11.16
N ASN A 64 0.46 13.14 10.80
CA ASN A 64 0.40 14.28 11.73
C ASN A 64 -0.36 13.87 13.00
N PRO A 65 0.29 13.81 14.17
CA PRO A 65 -0.32 13.31 15.40
C PRO A 65 -1.40 14.24 15.98
N ASP A 66 -1.48 15.48 15.51
CA ASP A 66 -2.44 16.46 15.99
C ASP A 66 -3.86 16.25 15.44
N VAL A 67 -4.00 15.48 14.36
CA VAL A 67 -5.31 15.18 13.76
C VAL A 67 -6.03 14.13 14.60
N LYS A 68 -7.19 14.48 15.14
CA LYS A 68 -8.01 13.63 16.01
C LYS A 68 -9.39 13.29 15.44
N ASP A 69 -9.76 13.88 14.31
CA ASP A 69 -11.01 13.67 13.60
C ASP A 69 -10.71 13.05 12.23
N ILE A 70 -11.37 11.93 11.92
CA ILE A 70 -11.17 11.21 10.67
C ILE A 70 -11.46 12.09 9.44
N PHE A 71 -12.35 13.05 9.55
CA PHE A 71 -12.70 13.98 8.47
C PHE A 71 -11.79 15.20 8.37
N ALA A 72 -10.90 15.40 9.36
CA ALA A 72 -9.98 16.53 9.38
C ALA A 72 -8.65 16.25 8.68
N PHE A 73 -8.36 15.02 8.28
CA PHE A 73 -7.14 14.67 7.57
C PHE A 73 -7.05 15.38 6.23
N ARG A 74 -5.84 15.87 5.94
CA ARG A 74 -5.48 16.46 4.65
C ARG A 74 -4.28 15.73 4.07
N TYR A 75 -4.03 15.89 2.79
CA TYR A 75 -2.90 15.26 2.11
C TYR A 75 -1.56 15.56 2.80
N GLU A 76 -1.38 16.79 3.27
CA GLU A 76 -0.16 17.27 3.93
C GLU A 76 0.11 16.62 5.29
N ASP A 77 -0.91 15.97 5.88
CA ASP A 77 -0.76 15.27 7.15
C ASP A 77 -0.02 13.93 7.03
N PHE A 78 0.26 13.49 5.81
CA PHE A 78 0.90 12.20 5.52
C PHE A 78 2.26 12.42 4.87
N VAL A 79 3.29 11.76 5.42
CA VAL A 79 4.64 11.75 4.86
C VAL A 79 5.14 10.31 4.78
N LEU A 80 5.51 9.87 3.58
CA LEU A 80 6.12 8.56 3.37
C LEU A 80 7.64 8.73 3.36
N GLU A 81 8.31 8.22 4.40
CA GLU A 81 9.75 8.32 4.58
C GLU A 81 10.46 7.06 4.12
N GLY A 82 11.62 7.23 3.47
CA GLY A 82 12.46 6.09 3.09
C GLY A 82 11.90 5.24 1.96
N TYR A 83 10.97 5.79 1.16
CA TYR A 83 10.43 5.08 0.01
C TYR A 83 11.42 5.13 -1.16
N ASP A 84 12.08 4.00 -1.39
CA ASP A 84 13.07 3.81 -2.47
C ASP A 84 12.65 2.59 -3.32
N PRO A 85 11.70 2.76 -4.23
CA PRO A 85 11.21 1.66 -5.06
C PRO A 85 12.16 1.31 -6.19
N HIS A 86 12.06 0.09 -6.68
CA HIS A 86 12.64 -0.29 -7.97
C HIS A 86 11.95 0.48 -9.11
N PRO A 87 12.58 0.56 -10.29
CA PRO A 87 11.97 1.21 -11.45
C PRO A 87 10.59 0.65 -11.79
N HIS A 88 9.72 1.50 -12.30
CA HIS A 88 8.37 1.13 -12.70
C HIS A 88 8.37 0.00 -13.74
N ILE A 89 7.49 -0.98 -13.57
CA ILE A 89 7.22 -2.03 -14.54
C ILE A 89 5.90 -1.72 -15.23
N LYS A 90 5.97 -1.37 -16.51
CA LYS A 90 4.77 -1.09 -17.30
C LYS A 90 3.97 -2.36 -17.53
N ALA A 91 2.67 -2.30 -17.28
CA ALA A 91 1.73 -3.37 -17.59
C ALA A 91 0.41 -2.78 -18.09
N GLU A 92 -0.20 -3.43 -19.06
CA GLU A 92 -1.48 -2.98 -19.61
C GLU A 92 -2.63 -3.44 -18.70
N VAL A 93 -3.61 -2.57 -18.53
CA VAL A 93 -4.85 -2.94 -17.83
C VAL A 93 -5.64 -3.85 -18.77
N ALA A 94 -6.00 -5.03 -18.28
CA ALA A 94 -6.89 -5.92 -19.02
C ALA A 94 -8.34 -5.41 -18.93
N VAL A 95 -9.00 -5.33 -20.06
CA VAL A 95 -10.40 -4.91 -20.21
C VAL A 95 -11.22 -6.01 -20.87
#